data_3ffd3f4639181ee08238bc0901dabae6
#
_entry.id   3ffd3f4639181ee08238bc0901dabae6
#
_cell.length_a   1.000
_cell.length_b   1.000
_cell.length_c   1.000
_cell.angle_alpha   90.00
_cell.angle_beta   90.00
_cell.angle_gamma   90.00
#
_symmetry.space_group_name_H-M   'P 1'
#
loop_
_entity.id
_entity.type
_entity.pdbx_description
1 polymer ?
#
loop_
_entity_poly.entity_id
_entity_poly.type
_entity_poly.pdbx_seq_one_letter_code
_entity_poly.pdbx_strand_id
1 'polypeptide(L)'
;RDRSEKISFKDVFSIIKKNDQLQSAVGLILLYNVGIQFIMGVAVYYFTYVCGNANMLSAFMISASIAEVVGLIIFPEVAKKLSRHTSFLLACILPFIGLALLLVVGFVCPQNIVLTAISGVIVKTGTGLELGCATVFLSDVVDYGEYKLGTRNESVVFSLQTLIVKFTAALTSLFIGFALERTGYIPNPNAVQLSLIHISSP
;
A
#
# COMPACT_ATOMS: atom_id res chain seq x y z
N ARG A 1 22.72 -24.49 -19.02
CA ARG A 1 23.04 -23.36 -19.94
C ARG A 1 21.78 -22.51 -20.08
N ASP A 2 21.60 -21.57 -19.16
CA ASP A 2 20.47 -20.64 -19.18
C ASP A 2 20.62 -19.73 -20.39
N ARG A 3 19.78 -19.94 -21.40
CA ARG A 3 19.41 -18.87 -22.31
C ARG A 3 18.41 -18.00 -21.55
N SER A 4 18.85 -16.86 -21.06
CA SER A 4 17.97 -15.77 -20.73
C SER A 4 17.28 -15.32 -22.02
N GLU A 5 16.19 -15.98 -22.38
CA GLU A 5 15.34 -15.52 -23.48
C GLU A 5 14.86 -14.13 -23.09
N LYS A 6 15.19 -13.15 -23.92
CA LYS A 6 14.72 -11.75 -23.75
C LYS A 6 13.20 -11.80 -23.92
N ILE A 7 12.48 -11.81 -22.78
CA ILE A 7 11.02 -11.78 -22.75
C ILE A 7 10.57 -10.45 -23.37
N SER A 8 9.88 -10.51 -24.48
CA SER A 8 9.31 -9.35 -25.15
C SER A 8 8.07 -8.86 -24.41
N PHE A 9 7.73 -7.56 -24.53
CA PHE A 9 6.46 -7.02 -24.02
C PHE A 9 5.23 -7.79 -24.55
N LYS A 10 5.30 -8.29 -25.79
CA LYS A 10 4.24 -9.14 -26.36
C LYS A 10 4.08 -10.46 -25.63
N ASP A 11 5.20 -11.05 -25.19
CA ASP A 11 5.19 -12.32 -24.44
C ASP A 11 4.60 -12.10 -23.05
N VAL A 12 4.95 -11.01 -22.36
CA VAL A 12 4.36 -10.61 -21.07
C VAL A 12 2.84 -10.48 -21.21
N PHE A 13 2.37 -9.76 -22.21
CA PHE A 13 0.94 -9.57 -22.44
C PHE A 13 0.23 -10.90 -22.77
N SER A 14 0.88 -11.76 -23.53
CA SER A 14 0.37 -13.11 -23.86
C SER A 14 0.25 -13.98 -22.59
N ILE A 15 1.27 -13.95 -21.71
CA ILE A 15 1.27 -14.67 -20.43
C ILE A 15 0.11 -14.20 -19.55
N ILE A 16 -0.07 -12.90 -19.41
CA ILE A 16 -1.18 -12.32 -18.62
C ILE A 16 -2.53 -12.78 -19.20
N LYS A 17 -2.71 -12.71 -20.52
CA LYS A 17 -3.96 -13.05 -21.18
C LYS A 17 -4.30 -14.55 -21.07
N LYS A 18 -3.29 -15.43 -21.01
CA LYS A 18 -3.47 -16.88 -20.96
C LYS A 18 -3.59 -17.43 -19.53
N ASN A 19 -3.14 -16.68 -18.53
CA ASN A 19 -3.20 -17.06 -17.12
C ASN A 19 -4.31 -16.26 -16.41
N ASP A 20 -5.48 -16.90 -16.26
CA ASP A 20 -6.67 -16.29 -15.62
C ASP A 20 -6.46 -16.00 -14.12
N GLN A 21 -5.65 -16.82 -13.42
CA GLN A 21 -5.28 -16.55 -12.04
C GLN A 21 -4.40 -15.31 -11.93
N LEU A 22 -3.49 -15.10 -12.90
CA LEU A 22 -2.68 -13.87 -12.95
C LEU A 22 -3.54 -12.64 -13.22
N GLN A 23 -4.57 -12.73 -14.05
CA GLN A 23 -5.51 -11.61 -14.26
C GLN A 23 -6.24 -11.23 -12.97
N SER A 24 -6.73 -12.24 -12.24
CA SER A 24 -7.38 -12.04 -10.95
C SER A 24 -6.42 -11.43 -9.91
N ALA A 25 -5.17 -11.91 -9.87
CA ALA A 25 -4.12 -11.38 -9.01
C ALA A 25 -3.83 -9.90 -9.31
N VAL A 26 -3.68 -9.54 -10.59
CA VAL A 26 -3.48 -8.16 -11.04
C VAL A 26 -4.61 -7.25 -10.56
N GLY A 27 -5.87 -7.68 -10.74
CA GLY A 27 -7.04 -6.92 -10.31
C GLY A 27 -7.08 -6.71 -8.80
N LEU A 28 -6.84 -7.75 -8.00
CA LEU A 28 -6.81 -7.68 -6.53
C LEU A 28 -5.69 -6.79 -6.02
N ILE A 29 -4.46 -6.96 -6.52
CA ILE A 29 -3.29 -6.17 -6.13
C ILE A 29 -3.51 -4.69 -6.49
N LEU A 30 -4.04 -4.41 -7.67
CA LEU A 30 -4.33 -3.06 -8.12
C LEU A 30 -5.34 -2.38 -7.19
N LEU A 31 -6.48 -3.03 -6.95
CA LEU A 31 -7.56 -2.48 -6.12
C LEU A 31 -7.09 -2.22 -4.68
N TYR A 32 -6.40 -3.19 -4.08
CA TYR A 32 -5.85 -3.06 -2.74
C TYR A 32 -4.84 -1.93 -2.64
N ASN A 33 -3.86 -1.88 -3.57
CA ASN A 33 -2.82 -0.85 -3.55
C ASN A 33 -3.37 0.56 -3.79
N VAL A 34 -4.36 0.74 -4.67
CA VAL A 34 -5.03 2.05 -4.84
C VAL A 34 -5.61 2.52 -3.51
N GLY A 35 -6.32 1.65 -2.77
CA GLY A 35 -6.89 1.99 -1.48
C GLY A 35 -5.84 2.41 -0.46
N ILE A 36 -4.81 1.59 -0.25
CA ILE A 36 -3.75 1.87 0.74
C ILE A 36 -2.93 3.11 0.36
N GLN A 37 -2.56 3.26 -0.91
CA GLN A 37 -1.79 4.43 -1.38
C GLN A 37 -2.60 5.72 -1.24
N PHE A 38 -3.90 5.69 -1.51
CA PHE A 38 -4.77 6.84 -1.31
C PHE A 38 -4.80 7.28 0.15
N ILE A 39 -4.97 6.34 1.07
CA ILE A 39 -4.99 6.61 2.51
C ILE A 39 -3.66 7.22 2.97
N MET A 40 -2.54 6.62 2.56
CA MET A 40 -1.22 7.12 2.92
C MET A 40 -0.93 8.50 2.31
N GLY A 41 -1.37 8.75 1.09
CA GLY A 41 -1.21 10.05 0.44
C GLY A 41 -2.03 11.17 1.10
N VAL A 42 -3.19 10.86 1.66
CA VAL A 42 -4.03 11.83 2.38
C VAL A 42 -3.59 12.02 3.83
N ALA A 43 -2.79 11.11 4.40
CA ALA A 43 -2.39 11.15 5.80
C ALA A 43 -1.69 12.47 6.19
N VAL A 44 -0.83 13.03 5.32
CA VAL A 44 -0.15 14.32 5.57
C VAL A 44 -1.17 15.43 5.82
N TYR A 45 -2.19 15.49 4.99
CA TYR A 45 -3.25 16.51 5.08
C TYR A 45 -4.10 16.30 6.33
N TYR A 46 -4.42 15.06 6.66
CA TYR A 46 -5.15 14.72 7.88
C TYR A 46 -4.41 15.20 9.15
N PHE A 47 -3.12 14.88 9.29
CA PHE A 47 -2.36 15.28 10.46
C PHE A 47 -2.11 16.80 10.54
N THR A 48 -1.96 17.46 9.38
CA THR A 48 -1.75 18.89 9.33
C THR A 48 -3.02 19.68 9.64
N TYR A 49 -4.16 19.29 9.08
CA TYR A 49 -5.38 20.11 9.12
C TYR A 49 -6.44 19.60 10.10
N VAL A 50 -6.54 18.30 10.33
CA VAL A 50 -7.50 17.74 11.30
C VAL A 50 -6.89 17.68 12.69
N CYS A 51 -5.67 17.13 12.81
CA CYS A 51 -4.99 17.03 14.10
C CYS A 51 -4.27 18.33 14.51
N GLY A 52 -4.00 19.24 13.57
CA GLY A 52 -3.28 20.50 13.82
C GLY A 52 -1.81 20.31 14.22
N ASN A 53 -1.25 19.13 14.05
CA ASN A 53 0.11 18.79 14.47
C ASN A 53 0.78 17.81 13.50
N ALA A 54 1.60 18.36 12.60
CA ALA A 54 2.33 17.56 11.62
C ALA A 54 3.32 16.53 12.24
N ASN A 55 3.80 16.78 13.48
CA ASN A 55 4.71 15.85 14.16
C ASN A 55 4.03 14.52 14.50
N MET A 56 2.71 14.50 14.62
CA MET A 56 1.94 13.26 14.84
C MET A 56 2.06 12.31 13.65
N LEU A 57 2.26 12.83 12.43
CA LEU A 57 2.54 12.02 11.25
C LEU A 57 3.80 11.16 11.45
N SER A 58 4.87 11.75 12.01
CA SER A 58 6.12 11.00 12.25
C SER A 58 5.90 9.87 13.26
N ALA A 59 5.20 10.12 14.37
CA ALA A 59 4.88 9.11 15.36
C ALA A 59 4.01 7.99 14.77
N PHE A 60 3.00 8.36 13.97
CA PHE A 60 2.17 7.41 13.22
C PHE A 60 3.01 6.55 12.27
N MET A 61 3.85 7.19 11.44
CA MET A 61 4.65 6.47 10.44
C MET A 61 5.68 5.55 11.08
N ILE A 62 6.35 5.94 12.16
CA ILE A 62 7.35 5.10 12.84
C ILE A 62 6.68 3.89 13.46
N SER A 63 5.63 4.09 14.26
CA SER A 63 4.90 2.99 14.90
C SER A 63 4.27 2.04 13.87
N ALA A 64 3.72 2.60 12.81
CA ALA A 64 3.13 1.89 11.70
C ALA A 64 4.14 1.04 10.93
N SER A 65 5.33 1.57 10.64
CA SER A 65 6.38 0.83 9.92
C SER A 65 6.89 -0.37 10.74
N ILE A 66 7.08 -0.19 12.04
CA ILE A 66 7.45 -1.30 12.94
C ILE A 66 6.36 -2.38 12.91
N ALA A 67 5.11 -1.97 13.02
CA ALA A 67 3.96 -2.88 13.01
C ALA A 67 3.82 -3.66 11.69
N GLU A 68 4.13 -3.04 10.56
CA GLU A 68 4.12 -3.71 9.24
C GLU A 68 5.16 -4.84 9.17
N VAL A 69 6.38 -4.58 9.65
CA VAL A 69 7.43 -5.60 9.73
C VAL A 69 7.02 -6.74 10.68
N VAL A 70 6.46 -6.40 11.85
CA VAL A 70 5.95 -7.40 12.79
C VAL A 70 4.82 -8.22 12.16
N GLY A 71 3.87 -7.58 11.48
CA GLY A 71 2.79 -8.24 10.75
C GLY A 71 3.30 -9.26 9.73
N LEU A 72 4.33 -8.88 8.95
CA LEU A 72 4.97 -9.78 8.00
C LEU A 72 5.67 -10.96 8.70
N ILE A 73 6.36 -10.73 9.81
CA ILE A 73 7.07 -11.77 10.56
C ILE A 73 6.09 -12.79 11.19
N ILE A 74 4.97 -12.32 11.73
CA ILE A 74 3.97 -13.20 12.35
C ILE A 74 3.07 -13.91 11.32
N PHE A 75 3.05 -13.46 10.07
CA PHE A 75 2.20 -14.03 9.02
C PHE A 75 2.29 -15.57 8.91
N PRO A 76 3.47 -16.22 8.87
CA PRO A 76 3.55 -17.68 8.78
C PRO A 76 2.84 -18.42 9.92
N GLU A 77 2.90 -17.88 11.14
CA GLU A 77 2.21 -18.46 12.29
C GLU A 77 0.70 -18.27 12.23
N VAL A 78 0.25 -17.09 11.74
CA VAL A 78 -1.17 -16.82 11.48
C VAL A 78 -1.69 -17.76 10.39
N ALA A 79 -0.95 -17.93 9.29
CA ALA A 79 -1.33 -18.79 8.18
C ALA A 79 -1.36 -20.29 8.55
N LYS A 80 -0.55 -20.74 9.51
CA LYS A 80 -0.59 -22.12 10.03
C LYS A 80 -1.81 -22.38 10.92
N LYS A 81 -2.22 -21.39 11.74
CA LYS A 81 -3.33 -21.52 12.69
C LYS A 81 -4.69 -21.27 12.06
N LEU A 82 -4.73 -20.38 11.10
CA LEU A 82 -5.94 -19.99 10.38
C LEU A 82 -5.91 -20.56 8.96
N SER A 83 -7.09 -20.68 8.32
CA SER A 83 -7.14 -21.01 6.89
C SER A 83 -6.54 -19.86 6.06
N ARG A 84 -6.06 -20.14 4.85
CA ARG A 84 -5.57 -19.13 3.91
C ARG A 84 -6.60 -18.02 3.67
N HIS A 85 -7.86 -18.40 3.51
CA HIS A 85 -8.98 -17.47 3.32
C HIS A 85 -9.19 -16.57 4.55
N THR A 86 -9.17 -17.15 5.76
CA THR A 86 -9.33 -16.37 7.01
C THR A 86 -8.17 -15.42 7.25
N SER A 87 -6.93 -15.85 6.96
CA SER A 87 -5.75 -14.99 7.06
C SER A 87 -5.82 -13.80 6.11
N PHE A 88 -6.29 -14.02 4.88
CA PHE A 88 -6.49 -12.94 3.90
C PHE A 88 -7.61 -11.98 4.33
N LEU A 89 -8.74 -12.49 4.81
CA LEU A 89 -9.82 -11.65 5.34
C LEU A 89 -9.34 -10.80 6.52
N LEU A 90 -8.60 -11.39 7.45
CA LEU A 90 -8.02 -10.67 8.58
C LEU A 90 -7.08 -9.56 8.11
N ALA A 91 -6.21 -9.85 7.14
CA ALA A 91 -5.30 -8.87 6.54
C ALA A 91 -6.04 -7.71 5.86
N CYS A 92 -7.20 -7.97 5.26
CA CYS A 92 -8.05 -6.93 4.65
C CYS A 92 -8.85 -6.13 5.69
N ILE A 93 -9.39 -6.76 6.73
CA ILE A 93 -10.27 -6.12 7.70
C ILE A 93 -9.49 -5.22 8.69
N LEU A 94 -8.31 -5.65 9.14
CA LEU A 94 -7.50 -4.88 10.09
C LEU A 94 -7.22 -3.44 9.66
N PRO A 95 -6.81 -3.14 8.41
CA PRO A 95 -6.62 -1.77 7.98
C PRO A 95 -7.88 -0.92 8.08
N PHE A 96 -9.06 -1.47 7.78
CA PHE A 96 -10.33 -0.74 7.91
C PHE A 96 -10.66 -0.43 9.37
N ILE A 97 -10.41 -1.37 10.29
CA ILE A 97 -10.59 -1.13 11.73
C ILE A 97 -9.66 -0.01 12.21
N GLY A 98 -8.38 -0.07 11.84
CA GLY A 98 -7.41 0.95 12.21
C GLY A 98 -7.74 2.33 11.65
N LEU A 99 -8.24 2.40 10.40
CA LEU A 99 -8.72 3.64 9.79
C LEU A 99 -9.97 4.19 10.47
N ALA A 100 -10.94 3.34 10.79
CA ALA A 100 -12.12 3.75 11.53
C ALA A 100 -11.72 4.34 12.90
N LEU A 101 -10.78 3.70 13.59
CA LEU A 101 -10.24 4.22 14.84
C LEU A 101 -9.55 5.58 14.62
N LEU A 102 -8.73 5.73 13.57
CA LEU A 102 -8.06 6.98 13.25
C LEU A 102 -9.04 8.12 13.00
N LEU A 103 -10.15 7.84 12.30
CA LEU A 103 -11.21 8.81 12.08
C LEU A 103 -11.89 9.21 13.39
N VAL A 104 -12.25 8.25 14.25
CA VAL A 104 -12.85 8.51 15.56
C VAL A 104 -11.91 9.37 16.42
N VAL A 105 -10.61 9.03 16.45
CA VAL A 105 -9.60 9.81 17.18
C VAL A 105 -9.54 11.25 16.65
N GLY A 106 -9.62 11.45 15.35
CA GLY A 106 -9.61 12.77 14.73
C GLY A 106 -10.79 13.65 15.13
N PHE A 107 -11.95 13.05 15.41
CA PHE A 107 -13.15 13.80 15.85
C PHE A 107 -13.21 14.01 17.36
N VAL A 108 -12.76 13.04 18.15
CA VAL A 108 -12.95 13.04 19.62
C VAL A 108 -11.74 13.61 20.35
N CYS A 109 -10.54 13.24 19.92
CA CYS A 109 -9.28 13.62 20.58
C CYS A 109 -8.12 13.74 19.57
N PRO A 110 -8.19 14.75 18.66
CA PRO A 110 -7.30 14.85 17.50
C PRO A 110 -5.82 14.98 17.85
N GLN A 111 -5.50 15.39 19.09
CA GLN A 111 -4.11 15.56 19.54
C GLN A 111 -3.57 14.38 20.38
N ASN A 112 -4.34 13.30 20.53
CA ASN A 112 -3.89 12.13 21.27
C ASN A 112 -2.94 11.27 20.45
N ILE A 113 -1.64 11.46 20.64
CA ILE A 113 -0.56 10.78 19.91
C ILE A 113 -0.58 9.26 20.15
N VAL A 114 -0.99 8.79 21.33
CA VAL A 114 -1.00 7.37 21.68
C VAL A 114 -2.10 6.63 20.89
N LEU A 115 -3.33 7.16 20.87
CA LEU A 115 -4.43 6.58 20.10
C LEU A 115 -4.16 6.64 18.59
N THR A 116 -3.53 7.71 18.13
CA THR A 116 -3.07 7.83 16.74
C THR A 116 -2.04 6.77 16.40
N ALA A 117 -1.05 6.54 17.25
CA ALA A 117 -0.05 5.50 17.05
C ALA A 117 -0.68 4.09 17.07
N ILE A 118 -1.61 3.82 17.98
CA ILE A 118 -2.35 2.54 18.03
C ILE A 118 -3.13 2.30 16.73
N SER A 119 -3.81 3.33 16.19
CA SER A 119 -4.50 3.18 14.92
C SER A 119 -3.56 2.85 13.77
N GLY A 120 -2.36 3.48 13.73
CA GLY A 120 -1.31 3.18 12.78
C GLY A 120 -0.78 1.75 12.88
N VAL A 121 -0.57 1.27 14.10
CA VAL A 121 -0.17 -0.11 14.39
C VAL A 121 -1.20 -1.10 13.84
N ILE A 122 -2.48 -0.86 14.07
CA ILE A 122 -3.55 -1.75 13.58
C ILE A 122 -3.60 -1.75 12.04
N VAL A 123 -3.58 -0.57 11.41
CA VAL A 123 -3.56 -0.45 9.93
C VAL A 123 -2.40 -1.25 9.35
N LYS A 124 -1.20 -1.02 9.85
CA LYS A 124 0.02 -1.55 9.25
C LYS A 124 0.32 -3.01 9.63
N THR A 125 -0.16 -3.49 10.76
CA THR A 125 -0.16 -4.93 11.02
C THR A 125 -0.99 -5.66 9.96
N GLY A 126 -2.16 -5.13 9.60
CA GLY A 126 -2.98 -5.69 8.52
C GLY A 126 -2.28 -5.68 7.18
N THR A 127 -1.60 -4.57 6.80
CA THR A 127 -0.83 -4.50 5.55
C THR A 127 0.39 -5.42 5.55
N GLY A 128 1.04 -5.64 6.71
CA GLY A 128 2.12 -6.62 6.84
C GLY A 128 1.66 -8.07 6.64
N LEU A 129 0.50 -8.43 7.20
CA LEU A 129 -0.15 -9.72 6.95
C LEU A 129 -0.54 -9.88 5.48
N GLU A 130 -1.06 -8.82 4.85
CA GLU A 130 -1.44 -8.84 3.43
C GLU A 130 -0.23 -9.07 2.54
N LEU A 131 0.90 -8.41 2.81
CA LEU A 131 2.14 -8.59 2.06
C LEU A 131 2.60 -10.07 2.09
N GLY A 132 2.48 -10.73 3.26
CA GLY A 132 2.73 -12.16 3.39
C GLY A 132 1.75 -13.00 2.58
N CYS A 133 0.45 -12.71 2.65
CA CYS A 133 -0.59 -13.37 1.86
C CYS A 133 -0.36 -13.19 0.34
N ALA A 134 -0.04 -11.97 -0.09
CA ALA A 134 0.20 -11.65 -1.49
C ALA A 134 1.40 -12.43 -2.06
N THR A 135 2.48 -12.56 -1.27
CA THR A 135 3.67 -13.32 -1.67
C THR A 135 3.34 -14.79 -1.91
N VAL A 136 2.59 -15.42 -1.01
CA VAL A 136 2.16 -16.82 -1.17
C VAL A 136 1.20 -16.97 -2.35
N PHE A 137 0.25 -16.06 -2.48
CA PHE A 137 -0.71 -16.07 -3.58
C PHE A 137 -0.02 -15.94 -4.95
N LEU A 138 0.96 -15.04 -5.07
CA LEU A 138 1.72 -14.89 -6.32
C LEU A 138 2.55 -16.14 -6.65
N SER A 139 3.09 -16.83 -5.65
CA SER A 139 3.77 -18.10 -5.86
C SER A 139 2.80 -19.18 -6.41
N ASP A 140 1.59 -19.27 -5.84
CA ASP A 140 0.54 -20.16 -6.36
C ASP A 140 0.15 -19.80 -7.82
N VAL A 141 0.12 -18.50 -8.17
CA VAL A 141 -0.14 -18.01 -9.55
C VAL A 141 0.99 -18.41 -10.52
N VAL A 142 2.25 -18.40 -10.05
CA VAL A 142 3.40 -18.87 -10.84
C VAL A 142 3.29 -20.36 -11.11
N ASP A 143 3.00 -21.16 -10.07
CA ASP A 143 2.87 -22.61 -10.19
C ASP A 143 1.67 -23.01 -11.09
N TYR A 144 0.55 -22.31 -10.95
CA TYR A 144 -0.60 -22.48 -11.86
C TYR A 144 -0.24 -22.11 -13.31
N GLY A 145 0.52 -21.03 -13.50
CA GLY A 145 1.00 -20.62 -14.82
C GLY A 145 1.92 -21.66 -15.45
N GLU A 146 2.81 -22.28 -14.68
CA GLU A 146 3.68 -23.36 -15.12
C GLU A 146 2.85 -24.58 -15.53
N TYR A 147 1.87 -24.98 -14.73
CA TYR A 147 0.96 -26.08 -15.06
C TYR A 147 0.18 -25.83 -16.37
N LYS A 148 -0.35 -24.61 -16.55
CA LYS A 148 -1.22 -24.27 -17.69
C LYS A 148 -0.47 -23.97 -18.98
N LEU A 149 0.70 -23.33 -18.89
CA LEU A 149 1.46 -22.84 -20.06
C LEU A 149 2.72 -23.66 -20.35
N GLY A 150 3.09 -24.60 -19.47
CA GLY A 150 4.32 -25.40 -19.61
C GLY A 150 5.62 -24.63 -19.38
N THR A 151 5.56 -23.36 -18.91
CA THR A 151 6.72 -22.51 -18.66
C THR A 151 6.58 -21.77 -17.34
N ARG A 152 7.65 -21.78 -16.53
CA ARG A 152 7.69 -21.08 -15.25
C ARG A 152 8.06 -19.61 -15.47
N ASN A 153 7.08 -18.72 -15.32
CA ASN A 153 7.21 -17.29 -15.61
C ASN A 153 7.28 -16.44 -14.33
N GLU A 154 8.06 -16.89 -13.36
CA GLU A 154 8.19 -16.25 -12.03
C GLU A 154 8.62 -14.77 -12.13
N SER A 155 9.65 -14.47 -12.92
CA SER A 155 10.15 -13.10 -13.12
C SER A 155 9.09 -12.16 -13.69
N VAL A 156 8.22 -12.66 -14.58
CA VAL A 156 7.13 -11.87 -15.16
C VAL A 156 6.09 -11.53 -14.10
N VAL A 157 5.69 -12.49 -13.28
CA VAL A 157 4.67 -12.31 -12.25
C VAL A 157 5.12 -11.29 -11.19
N PHE A 158 6.33 -11.42 -10.65
CA PHE A 158 6.84 -10.48 -9.65
C PHE A 158 7.21 -9.10 -10.22
N SER A 159 7.67 -9.04 -11.47
CA SER A 159 7.89 -7.75 -12.15
C SER A 159 6.56 -7.01 -12.37
N LEU A 160 5.51 -7.74 -12.73
CA LEU A 160 4.18 -7.17 -12.91
C LEU A 160 3.62 -6.65 -11.58
N GLN A 161 3.77 -7.37 -10.47
CA GLN A 161 3.42 -6.88 -9.14
C GLN A 161 4.11 -5.54 -8.84
N THR A 162 5.43 -5.48 -9.04
CA THR A 162 6.20 -4.25 -8.79
C THR A 162 5.74 -3.11 -9.68
N LEU A 163 5.43 -3.38 -10.94
CA LEU A 163 4.88 -2.38 -11.88
C LEU A 163 3.54 -1.84 -11.39
N ILE A 164 2.63 -2.73 -10.95
CA ILE A 164 1.30 -2.34 -10.45
C ILE A 164 1.43 -1.45 -9.21
N VAL A 165 2.28 -1.81 -8.25
CA VAL A 165 2.51 -1.01 -7.04
C VAL A 165 2.99 0.41 -7.38
N LYS A 166 3.94 0.55 -8.31
CA LYS A 166 4.44 1.86 -8.76
C LYS A 166 3.39 2.63 -9.57
N PHE A 167 2.66 1.95 -10.44
CA PHE A 167 1.60 2.55 -11.22
C PHE A 167 0.47 3.07 -10.33
N THR A 168 0.04 2.30 -9.33
CA THR A 168 -0.99 2.73 -8.39
C THR A 168 -0.55 3.91 -7.53
N ALA A 169 0.71 3.97 -7.12
CA ALA A 169 1.25 5.13 -6.41
C ALA A 169 1.17 6.41 -7.25
N ALA A 170 1.59 6.34 -8.52
CA ALA A 170 1.51 7.46 -9.45
C ALA A 170 0.05 7.89 -9.73
N LEU A 171 -0.84 6.91 -9.97
CA LEU A 171 -2.25 7.16 -10.21
C LEU A 171 -2.93 7.80 -9.00
N THR A 172 -2.66 7.31 -7.81
CA THR A 172 -3.21 7.83 -6.56
C THR A 172 -2.73 9.25 -6.30
N SER A 173 -1.44 9.54 -6.51
CA SER A 173 -0.90 10.90 -6.37
C SER A 173 -1.58 11.89 -7.34
N LEU A 174 -1.87 11.46 -8.57
CA LEU A 174 -2.62 12.25 -9.54
C LEU A 174 -4.05 12.54 -9.04
N PHE A 175 -4.75 11.53 -8.54
CA PHE A 175 -6.11 11.69 -8.01
C PHE A 175 -6.15 12.60 -6.79
N ILE A 176 -5.19 12.48 -5.86
CA ILE A 176 -5.10 13.35 -4.69
C ILE A 176 -4.84 14.79 -5.13
N GLY A 177 -3.91 15.03 -6.06
CA GLY A 177 -3.64 16.36 -6.59
C GLY A 177 -4.88 16.99 -7.22
N PHE A 178 -5.59 16.24 -8.05
CA PHE A 178 -6.84 16.70 -8.67
C PHE A 178 -7.96 16.97 -7.66
N ALA A 179 -8.10 16.11 -6.63
CA ALA A 179 -9.09 16.32 -5.58
C ALA A 179 -8.79 17.58 -4.76
N LEU A 180 -7.52 17.83 -4.42
CA LEU A 180 -7.09 19.04 -3.71
C LEU A 180 -7.35 20.30 -4.53
N GLU A 181 -7.05 20.30 -5.83
CA GLU A 181 -7.35 21.41 -6.71
C GLU A 181 -8.85 21.72 -6.75
N ARG A 182 -9.70 20.69 -6.86
CA ARG A 182 -11.17 20.85 -6.91
C ARG A 182 -11.77 21.31 -5.58
N THR A 183 -11.16 21.02 -4.45
CA THR A 183 -11.59 21.49 -3.13
C THR A 183 -11.14 22.91 -2.83
N GLY A 184 -10.41 23.57 -3.74
CA GLY A 184 -9.87 24.92 -3.52
C GLY A 184 -8.74 24.94 -2.49
N TYR A 185 -8.07 23.81 -2.29
CA TYR A 185 -6.92 23.73 -1.38
C TYR A 185 -5.81 24.67 -1.87
N ILE A 186 -5.49 25.66 -1.06
CA ILE A 186 -4.35 26.56 -1.29
C ILE A 186 -3.24 26.12 -0.32
N PRO A 187 -2.09 25.61 -0.79
CA PRO A 187 -0.94 25.35 0.06
C PRO A 187 -0.61 26.62 0.85
N ASN A 188 -0.32 26.48 2.16
CA ASN A 188 -0.06 27.62 3.01
C ASN A 188 0.97 28.59 2.37
N PRO A 189 0.59 29.80 1.93
CA PRO A 189 1.48 30.67 1.19
C PRO A 189 2.70 31.13 2.02
N ASN A 190 2.61 31.07 3.35
CA ASN A 190 3.71 31.41 4.25
C ASN A 190 4.84 30.37 4.23
N ALA A 191 4.56 29.10 3.95
CA ALA A 191 5.60 28.07 3.84
C ALA A 191 6.43 28.24 2.56
N VAL A 192 5.81 28.72 1.48
CA VAL A 192 6.50 29.02 0.21
C VAL A 192 7.35 30.28 0.34
N GLN A 193 6.85 31.31 1.04
CA GLN A 193 7.62 32.53 1.29
C GLN A 193 8.86 32.28 2.16
N LEU A 194 8.78 31.43 3.18
CA LEU A 194 9.94 31.06 4.00
C LEU A 194 11.03 30.35 3.19
N SER A 195 10.66 29.49 2.25
CA SER A 195 11.63 28.82 1.37
C SER A 195 12.26 29.79 0.37
N LEU A 196 11.51 30.77 -0.14
CA LEU A 196 12.02 31.80 -1.05
C LEU A 196 12.90 32.81 -0.34
N ILE A 197 12.61 33.16 0.92
CA ILE A 197 13.44 34.08 1.74
C ILE A 197 14.78 33.41 2.07
N HIS A 198 14.82 32.09 2.30
CA HIS A 198 16.08 31.36 2.53
C HIS A 198 16.95 31.22 1.27
N ILE A 199 16.37 31.29 0.07
CA ILE A 199 17.11 31.25 -1.20
C ILE A 199 17.61 32.65 -1.61
N SER A 200 16.99 33.72 -1.11
CA SER A 200 17.31 35.11 -1.47
C SER A 200 18.15 35.88 -0.43
N SER A 201 18.55 35.23 0.66
CA SER A 201 19.51 35.86 1.61
C SER A 201 20.94 35.56 1.17
N PRO A 202 21.77 36.59 0.85
CA PRO A 202 23.15 36.44 0.46
C PRO A 202 24.04 35.89 1.57
#